data_9494b95c3f96c053e9bb275c7165e7f0
#
_entry.id   9494b95c3f96c053e9bb275c7165e7f0
#
_cell.length_a   1.000
_cell.length_b   1.000
_cell.length_c   1.000
_cell.angle_alpha   90.00
_cell.angle_beta   90.00
_cell.angle_gamma   90.00
#
_symmetry.space_group_name_H-M   'P 1'
#
loop_
_entity.id
_entity.type
_entity.pdbx_description
1 polymer ?
#
loop_
_entity_poly.entity_id
_entity_poly.type
_entity_poly.pdbx_seq_one_letter_code
_entity_poly.pdbx_strand_id
1 'polypeptide(L)'
;MPVTDVSLETSLTLAAAHALVLLDDGVVGDPMEKTTLDALRWKLSAGDKITPTADARNKKDNVSVTVRRRFQFSSQLKRMSTISLVQTPAGQRTLVAVKGAPETLKSMFTSVPSDYERTYKGYAQRGSRVLALGYKFVDGMNKGDVTTIARDAVEKDLVFAGFLVFHCPLKPDAVKTLKELADSSHRCVMITGDNPLTAAHVAREVEIVDRQVLILDLKEGAKSESGASLLLPLSLGFRLGGVSVC
;
A
#
# COMPACT_ATOMS: atom_id res chain seq x y z
N MET A 1 -12.01 9.55 6.22
CA MET A 1 -11.66 9.77 7.65
C MET A 1 -10.19 10.16 7.70
N PRO A 2 -9.81 11.22 8.41
CA PRO A 2 -8.40 11.59 8.61
C PRO A 2 -7.61 10.48 9.31
N VAL A 3 -6.33 10.36 8.99
CA VAL A 3 -5.44 9.34 9.58
C VAL A 3 -5.30 9.50 11.11
N THR A 4 -5.56 10.72 11.63
CA THR A 4 -5.56 11.01 13.06
C THR A 4 -6.75 10.44 13.84
N ASP A 5 -7.82 10.06 13.16
CA ASP A 5 -9.10 9.68 13.77
C ASP A 5 -9.36 8.15 13.69
N VAL A 6 -8.34 7.39 13.29
CA VAL A 6 -8.40 5.93 13.17
C VAL A 6 -8.24 5.24 14.54
N SER A 7 -8.58 3.96 14.61
CA SER A 7 -8.40 3.14 15.82
C SER A 7 -6.93 3.06 16.25
N LEU A 8 -6.70 2.66 17.50
CA LEU A 8 -5.33 2.47 17.99
C LEU A 8 -4.60 1.40 17.17
N GLU A 9 -5.26 0.30 16.86
CA GLU A 9 -4.69 -0.83 16.10
C GLU A 9 -4.28 -0.39 14.69
N THR A 10 -5.11 0.42 14.03
CA THR A 10 -4.77 1.02 12.73
C THR A 10 -3.58 1.97 12.85
N SER A 11 -3.56 2.83 13.88
CA SER A 11 -2.43 3.74 14.13
C SER A 11 -1.13 2.97 14.39
N LEU A 12 -1.17 1.91 15.20
CA LEU A 12 -0.04 1.04 15.47
C LEU A 12 0.45 0.34 14.19
N THR A 13 -0.48 -0.13 13.36
CA THR A 13 -0.17 -0.78 12.08
C THR A 13 0.54 0.19 11.14
N LEU A 14 0.03 1.40 11.00
CA LEU A 14 0.63 2.45 10.18
C LEU A 14 2.01 2.87 10.71
N ALA A 15 2.14 3.02 12.03
CA ALA A 15 3.40 3.37 12.68
C ALA A 15 4.44 2.26 12.60
N ALA A 16 4.04 0.99 12.55
CA ALA A 16 4.95 -0.15 12.48
C ALA A 16 5.36 -0.51 11.04
N ALA A 17 4.42 -0.43 10.07
CA ALA A 17 4.61 -0.95 8.71
C ALA A 17 5.35 0.06 7.82
N HIS A 18 6.63 0.30 8.09
CA HIS A 18 7.49 1.17 7.27
C HIS A 18 8.94 0.66 7.23
N ALA A 19 9.69 1.15 6.21
CA ALA A 19 11.11 0.92 6.04
C ALA A 19 11.95 2.19 6.28
N LEU A 20 11.40 3.20 6.96
CA LEU A 20 12.10 4.43 7.30
C LEU A 20 13.28 4.15 8.22
N VAL A 21 14.36 4.90 8.01
CA VAL A 21 15.60 4.85 8.80
C VAL A 21 15.92 6.25 9.33
N LEU A 22 16.30 6.32 10.59
CA LEU A 22 16.80 7.56 11.17
C LEU A 22 18.32 7.64 10.95
N LEU A 23 18.77 8.67 10.26
CA LEU A 23 20.17 9.05 10.08
C LEU A 23 20.45 10.35 10.83
N ASP A 24 21.72 10.77 10.88
CA ASP A 24 22.14 12.01 11.56
C ASP A 24 21.42 13.24 10.98
N ASP A 25 21.22 13.25 9.67
CA ASP A 25 20.52 14.33 8.93
C ASP A 25 18.99 14.23 8.95
N GLY A 26 18.41 13.24 9.62
CA GLY A 26 16.98 13.06 9.76
C GLY A 26 16.44 11.72 9.24
N VAL A 27 15.12 11.65 9.08
CA VAL A 27 14.43 10.42 8.63
C VAL A 27 14.53 10.28 7.11
N VAL A 28 15.03 9.14 6.65
CA VAL A 28 15.19 8.77 5.24
C VAL A 28 14.34 7.55 4.90
N GLY A 29 13.81 7.52 3.68
CA GLY A 29 13.02 6.42 3.14
C GLY A 29 11.92 6.90 2.19
N ASP A 30 10.94 6.04 1.94
CA ASP A 30 9.84 6.32 1.02
C ASP A 30 9.04 7.56 1.45
N PRO A 31 8.84 8.56 0.57
CA PRO A 31 8.08 9.78 0.88
C PRO A 31 6.65 9.51 1.36
N MET A 32 5.98 8.46 0.86
CA MET A 32 4.63 8.10 1.30
C MET A 32 4.63 7.58 2.73
N GLU A 33 5.67 6.84 3.13
CA GLU A 33 5.83 6.38 4.52
C GLU A 33 6.11 7.54 5.47
N LYS A 34 6.97 8.49 5.05
CA LYS A 34 7.21 9.73 5.82
C LYS A 34 5.91 10.52 6.01
N THR A 35 5.20 10.78 4.90
CA THR A 35 3.91 11.50 4.94
C THR A 35 2.90 10.79 5.84
N THR A 36 2.88 9.44 5.83
CA THR A 36 2.00 8.67 6.71
C THR A 36 2.33 8.88 8.18
N LEU A 37 3.61 8.82 8.54
CA LEU A 37 4.06 8.99 9.92
C LEU A 37 3.83 10.43 10.42
N ASP A 38 4.07 11.41 9.56
CA ASP A 38 3.80 12.82 9.83
C ASP A 38 2.29 13.08 10.00
N ALA A 39 1.46 12.50 9.13
CA ALA A 39 0.01 12.60 9.22
C ALA A 39 -0.55 11.97 10.50
N LEU A 40 0.03 10.86 10.96
CA LEU A 40 -0.29 10.24 12.25
C LEU A 40 0.16 11.09 13.43
N ARG A 41 1.08 12.05 13.22
CA ARG A 41 1.81 12.78 14.27
C ARG A 41 2.60 11.85 15.18
N TRP A 42 3.31 10.92 14.57
CA TRP A 42 4.23 10.03 15.24
C TRP A 42 5.64 10.28 14.74
N LYS A 43 6.63 10.07 15.59
CA LYS A 43 8.05 10.28 15.26
C LYS A 43 8.88 9.02 15.43
N LEU A 44 9.79 8.81 14.48
CA LEU A 44 10.83 7.79 14.57
C LEU A 44 12.01 8.34 15.39
N SER A 45 12.54 7.52 16.28
CA SER A 45 13.65 7.79 17.17
C SER A 45 14.70 6.69 17.06
N ALA A 46 15.86 6.89 17.67
CA ALA A 46 16.93 5.88 17.69
C ALA A 46 16.45 4.51 18.17
N GLY A 47 17.02 3.45 17.58
CA GLY A 47 16.66 2.06 17.86
C GLY A 47 15.31 1.63 17.27
N ASP A 48 14.90 2.24 16.16
CA ASP A 48 13.65 1.94 15.46
C ASP A 48 12.41 2.08 16.36
N LYS A 49 12.48 3.02 17.29
CA LYS A 49 11.38 3.31 18.22
C LYS A 49 10.52 4.44 17.67
N ILE A 50 9.22 4.19 17.60
CA ILE A 50 8.22 5.14 17.10
C ILE A 50 7.25 5.48 18.24
N THR A 51 7.00 6.76 18.43
CA THR A 51 6.13 7.29 19.50
C THR A 51 5.24 8.40 18.98
N PRO A 52 4.02 8.58 19.53
CA PRO A 52 3.22 9.75 19.26
C PRO A 52 3.95 11.03 19.65
N THR A 53 3.74 12.11 18.89
CA THR A 53 4.17 13.46 19.27
C THR A 53 3.26 14.05 20.34
N ALA A 54 3.69 15.10 21.01
CA ALA A 54 2.92 15.72 22.10
C ALA A 54 1.54 16.24 21.67
N ASP A 55 1.38 16.57 20.39
CA ASP A 55 0.17 17.11 19.77
C ASP A 55 -0.66 16.05 19.03
N ALA A 56 -0.30 14.76 19.13
CA ALA A 56 -1.09 13.68 18.53
C ALA A 56 -2.47 13.59 19.19
N ARG A 57 -3.53 13.65 18.37
CA ARG A 57 -4.93 13.58 18.88
C ARG A 57 -5.26 12.27 19.60
N ASN A 58 -4.66 11.18 19.12
CA ASN A 58 -4.78 9.86 19.74
C ASN A 58 -3.67 9.63 20.77
N LYS A 59 -3.31 10.67 21.51
CA LYS A 59 -2.34 10.60 22.58
C LYS A 59 -2.86 9.66 23.66
N LYS A 60 -2.54 8.37 23.51
CA LYS A 60 -2.57 7.44 24.64
C LYS A 60 -1.21 7.52 25.29
N ASP A 61 -1.17 8.08 26.48
CA ASP A 61 0.06 8.22 27.25
C ASP A 61 0.79 6.88 27.33
N ASN A 62 2.11 6.92 27.09
CA ASN A 62 3.01 5.77 27.16
C ASN A 62 2.83 4.65 26.10
N VAL A 63 2.33 4.96 24.90
CA VAL A 63 2.35 4.01 23.77
C VAL A 63 3.63 4.20 22.98
N SER A 64 4.33 3.10 22.68
CA SER A 64 5.45 3.10 21.73
C SER A 64 5.51 1.80 20.94
N VAL A 65 6.03 1.90 19.72
CA VAL A 65 6.27 0.78 18.81
C VAL A 65 7.78 0.70 18.59
N THR A 66 8.37 -0.48 18.69
CA THR A 66 9.77 -0.70 18.35
C THR A 66 9.85 -1.80 17.30
N VAL A 67 10.29 -1.47 16.10
CA VAL A 67 10.41 -2.44 15.01
C VAL A 67 11.59 -3.36 15.31
N ARG A 68 11.34 -4.67 15.29
CA ARG A 68 12.32 -5.71 15.56
C ARG A 68 12.82 -6.41 14.32
N ARG A 69 11.90 -6.58 13.33
CA ARG A 69 12.24 -7.17 12.05
C ARG A 69 11.38 -6.59 10.95
N ARG A 70 11.97 -6.38 9.78
CA ARG A 70 11.29 -5.96 8.56
C ARG A 70 11.42 -7.03 7.50
N PHE A 71 10.30 -7.36 6.85
CA PHE A 71 10.27 -8.05 5.57
C PHE A 71 10.01 -6.98 4.52
N GLN A 72 11.08 -6.61 3.86
CA GLN A 72 11.09 -5.49 2.90
C GLN A 72 10.04 -5.68 1.79
N PHE A 73 9.61 -4.55 1.23
CA PHE A 73 8.74 -4.54 0.06
C PHE A 73 9.40 -5.29 -1.11
N SER A 74 8.59 -6.07 -1.80
CA SER A 74 8.95 -6.72 -3.05
C SER A 74 7.87 -6.46 -4.08
N SER A 75 8.25 -6.01 -5.28
CA SER A 75 7.31 -5.77 -6.39
C SER A 75 6.57 -7.05 -6.79
N GLN A 76 7.22 -8.21 -6.68
CA GLN A 76 6.60 -9.51 -6.94
C GLN A 76 5.54 -9.86 -5.89
N LEU A 77 5.82 -9.59 -4.62
CA LEU A 77 4.90 -9.87 -3.50
C LEU A 77 3.91 -8.75 -3.24
N LYS A 78 4.13 -7.55 -3.79
CA LYS A 78 3.30 -6.34 -3.64
C LYS A 78 2.94 -5.99 -2.19
N ARG A 79 3.80 -6.35 -1.23
CA ARG A 79 3.57 -6.12 0.20
C ARG A 79 4.85 -6.01 1.00
N MET A 80 4.76 -5.41 2.16
CA MET A 80 5.77 -5.44 3.21
C MET A 80 5.14 -5.77 4.54
N SER A 81 5.93 -6.31 5.46
CA SER A 81 5.49 -6.61 6.82
C SER A 81 6.59 -6.34 7.84
N THR A 82 6.18 -6.11 9.07
CA THR A 82 7.08 -5.91 10.21
C THR A 82 6.63 -6.71 11.41
N ILE A 83 7.60 -7.09 12.24
CA ILE A 83 7.36 -7.60 13.58
C ILE A 83 7.87 -6.53 14.55
N SER A 84 7.00 -6.04 15.40
CA SER A 84 7.27 -4.91 16.27
C SER A 84 6.84 -5.22 17.71
N LEU A 85 7.54 -4.62 18.64
CA LEU A 85 7.17 -4.67 20.03
C LEU A 85 6.38 -3.43 20.38
N VAL A 86 5.15 -3.61 20.81
CA VAL A 86 4.26 -2.51 21.22
C VAL A 86 4.23 -2.47 22.73
N GLN A 87 4.59 -1.33 23.30
CA GLN A 87 4.45 -1.04 24.71
C GLN A 87 3.22 -0.15 24.91
N THR A 88 2.33 -0.57 25.79
CA THR A 88 1.15 0.18 26.22
C THR A 88 1.08 0.21 27.76
N PRO A 89 0.22 1.04 28.37
CA PRO A 89 -0.01 0.99 29.81
C PRO A 89 -0.49 -0.39 30.31
N ALA A 90 -1.17 -1.16 29.44
CA ALA A 90 -1.64 -2.51 29.78
C ALA A 90 -0.57 -3.59 29.68
N GLY A 91 0.63 -3.25 29.20
CA GLY A 91 1.75 -4.19 29.04
C GLY A 91 2.35 -4.19 27.65
N GLN A 92 3.19 -5.17 27.41
CA GLN A 92 3.96 -5.34 26.17
C GLN A 92 3.38 -6.48 25.33
N ARG A 93 3.22 -6.23 24.02
CA ARG A 93 2.71 -7.23 23.07
C ARG A 93 3.53 -7.20 21.77
N THR A 94 3.63 -8.33 21.10
CA THR A 94 4.22 -8.39 19.77
C THR A 94 3.15 -8.15 18.72
N LEU A 95 3.38 -7.15 17.86
CA LEU A 95 2.53 -6.78 16.73
C LEU A 95 3.19 -7.22 15.42
N VAL A 96 2.44 -7.94 14.63
CA VAL A 96 2.71 -8.11 13.20
C VAL A 96 1.86 -7.06 12.47
N ALA A 97 2.52 -6.22 11.67
CA ALA A 97 1.86 -5.22 10.84
C ALA A 97 2.21 -5.46 9.37
N VAL A 98 1.21 -5.44 8.51
CA VAL A 98 1.35 -5.70 7.07
C VAL A 98 0.65 -4.60 6.29
N LYS A 99 1.28 -4.11 5.22
CA LYS A 99 0.65 -3.24 4.22
C LYS A 99 1.00 -3.71 2.81
N GLY A 100 0.08 -3.54 1.88
CA GLY A 100 0.30 -3.94 0.49
C GLY A 100 -0.90 -3.73 -0.40
N ALA A 101 -0.81 -4.23 -1.62
CA ALA A 101 -1.89 -4.15 -2.58
C ALA A 101 -3.16 -4.85 -2.06
N PRO A 102 -4.34 -4.19 -2.15
CA PRO A 102 -5.58 -4.75 -1.61
C PRO A 102 -5.92 -6.14 -2.15
N GLU A 103 -5.71 -6.36 -3.43
CA GLU A 103 -5.95 -7.65 -4.09
C GLU A 103 -5.06 -8.77 -3.51
N THR A 104 -3.82 -8.44 -3.17
CA THR A 104 -2.86 -9.39 -2.60
C THR A 104 -3.18 -9.72 -1.14
N LEU A 105 -3.49 -8.70 -0.34
CA LEU A 105 -3.73 -8.88 1.09
C LEU A 105 -5.06 -9.55 1.40
N LYS A 106 -6.04 -9.50 0.49
CA LYS A 106 -7.39 -10.04 0.71
C LYS A 106 -7.38 -11.49 1.21
N SER A 107 -6.55 -12.35 0.62
CA SER A 107 -6.43 -13.77 0.98
C SER A 107 -5.69 -14.03 2.30
N MET A 108 -5.07 -13.01 2.88
CA MET A 108 -4.32 -13.11 4.14
C MET A 108 -5.16 -12.70 5.35
N PHE A 109 -6.34 -12.12 5.13
CA PHE A 109 -7.25 -11.71 6.18
C PHE A 109 -8.15 -12.86 6.62
N THR A 110 -8.44 -12.93 7.91
CA THR A 110 -9.42 -13.85 8.49
C THR A 110 -10.85 -13.52 8.03
N SER A 111 -11.12 -12.24 7.86
CA SER A 111 -12.38 -11.72 7.31
C SER A 111 -12.17 -10.35 6.72
N VAL A 112 -12.98 -9.99 5.74
CA VAL A 112 -13.01 -8.66 5.13
C VAL A 112 -14.44 -8.14 5.05
N PRO A 113 -14.66 -6.82 5.07
CA PRO A 113 -15.98 -6.24 4.85
C PRO A 113 -16.57 -6.67 3.49
N SER A 114 -17.88 -6.79 3.41
CA SER A 114 -18.59 -7.18 2.18
C SER A 114 -18.36 -6.22 1.01
N ASP A 115 -18.06 -4.96 1.31
CA ASP A 115 -17.76 -3.90 0.34
C ASP A 115 -16.26 -3.69 0.10
N TYR A 116 -15.40 -4.56 0.60
CA TYR A 116 -13.93 -4.45 0.50
C TYR A 116 -13.47 -4.13 -0.92
N GLU A 117 -13.88 -4.95 -1.90
CA GLU A 117 -13.46 -4.75 -3.30
C GLU A 117 -14.06 -3.49 -3.91
N ARG A 118 -15.33 -3.24 -3.67
CA ARG A 118 -16.00 -2.03 -4.17
C ARG A 118 -15.31 -0.78 -3.66
N THR A 119 -14.92 -0.78 -2.40
CA THR A 119 -14.30 0.37 -1.74
C THR A 119 -12.93 0.69 -2.33
N TYR A 120 -11.98 -0.27 -2.38
CA TYR A 120 -10.66 0.04 -2.92
C TYR A 120 -10.67 0.31 -4.43
N LYS A 121 -11.47 -0.44 -5.20
CA LYS A 121 -11.63 -0.21 -6.64
C LYS A 121 -12.21 1.20 -6.92
N GLY A 122 -13.19 1.64 -6.11
CA GLY A 122 -13.76 2.98 -6.22
C GLY A 122 -12.74 4.10 -5.96
N TYR A 123 -11.81 3.93 -5.03
CA TYR A 123 -10.70 4.87 -4.83
C TYR A 123 -9.69 4.81 -5.99
N ALA A 124 -9.32 3.62 -6.45
CA ALA A 124 -8.39 3.44 -7.55
C ALA A 124 -8.92 4.03 -8.86
N GLN A 125 -10.22 3.88 -9.14
CA GLN A 125 -10.89 4.50 -10.31
C GLN A 125 -10.85 6.03 -10.29
N ARG A 126 -10.67 6.63 -9.13
CA ARG A 126 -10.48 8.10 -8.97
C ARG A 126 -9.01 8.50 -8.90
N GLY A 127 -8.11 7.64 -9.35
CA GLY A 127 -6.68 7.93 -9.42
C GLY A 127 -5.92 7.81 -8.10
N SER A 128 -6.58 7.39 -7.01
CA SER A 128 -5.90 7.24 -5.72
C SER A 128 -5.07 5.96 -5.69
N ARG A 129 -3.91 6.03 -5.05
CA ARG A 129 -3.15 4.83 -4.67
C ARG A 129 -3.70 4.28 -3.36
N VAL A 130 -4.10 3.02 -3.36
CA VAL A 130 -4.74 2.37 -2.22
C VAL A 130 -3.87 1.22 -1.73
N LEU A 131 -3.60 1.20 -0.43
CA LEU A 131 -2.96 0.08 0.25
C LEU A 131 -3.93 -0.49 1.29
N ALA A 132 -4.00 -1.80 1.41
CA ALA A 132 -4.67 -2.46 2.51
C ALA A 132 -3.72 -2.59 3.70
N LEU A 133 -4.28 -2.52 4.89
CA LEU A 133 -3.58 -2.65 6.17
C LEU A 133 -4.09 -3.88 6.90
N GLY A 134 -3.16 -4.67 7.41
CA GLY A 134 -3.47 -5.84 8.20
C GLY A 134 -2.58 -5.93 9.44
N TYR A 135 -3.12 -6.49 10.50
CA TYR A 135 -2.35 -6.72 11.71
C TYR A 135 -2.77 -8.00 12.41
N LYS A 136 -1.92 -8.48 13.28
CA LYS A 136 -2.25 -9.43 14.35
C LYS A 136 -1.32 -9.23 15.53
N PHE A 137 -1.83 -9.52 16.72
CA PHE A 137 -0.99 -9.66 17.89
C PHE A 137 -0.57 -11.13 18.07
N VAL A 138 0.68 -11.34 18.44
CA VAL A 138 1.25 -12.67 18.68
C VAL A 138 1.81 -12.69 20.08
N ASP A 139 1.29 -13.56 20.92
CA ASP A 139 1.75 -13.70 22.29
C ASP A 139 2.87 -14.75 22.38
N GLY A 140 3.77 -14.60 23.35
CA GLY A 140 4.84 -15.56 23.63
C GLY A 140 6.00 -15.61 22.64
N MET A 141 6.08 -14.73 21.65
CA MET A 141 7.19 -14.68 20.70
C MET A 141 8.44 -14.09 21.35
N ASN A 142 9.50 -14.89 21.46
CA ASN A 142 10.80 -14.45 22.00
C ASN A 142 11.69 -13.82 20.90
N LYS A 143 12.86 -13.26 21.29
CA LYS A 143 13.78 -12.61 20.35
C LYS A 143 14.34 -13.58 19.28
N GLY A 144 14.55 -14.84 19.63
CA GLY A 144 15.03 -15.87 18.71
C GLY A 144 13.97 -16.16 17.64
N ASP A 145 12.71 -16.31 18.04
CA ASP A 145 11.61 -16.57 17.14
C ASP A 145 11.45 -15.44 16.11
N VAL A 146 11.58 -14.18 16.54
CA VAL A 146 11.50 -13.02 15.65
C VAL A 146 12.52 -13.08 14.53
N THR A 147 13.75 -13.58 14.80
CA THR A 147 14.81 -13.63 13.78
C THR A 147 14.66 -14.79 12.81
N THR A 148 14.07 -15.90 13.23
CA THR A 148 14.01 -17.16 12.46
C THR A 148 12.69 -17.40 11.76
N ILE A 149 11.59 -16.78 12.20
CA ILE A 149 10.24 -17.01 11.63
C ILE A 149 10.19 -16.74 10.14
N ALA A 150 9.58 -17.64 9.37
CA ALA A 150 9.36 -17.48 7.95
C ALA A 150 8.32 -16.39 7.64
N ARG A 151 8.50 -15.67 6.54
CA ARG A 151 7.60 -14.60 6.10
C ARG A 151 6.14 -15.07 5.98
N ASP A 152 5.91 -16.22 5.36
CA ASP A 152 4.57 -16.76 5.14
C ASP A 152 3.85 -17.14 6.44
N ALA A 153 4.58 -17.50 7.49
CA ALA A 153 4.01 -17.75 8.82
C ALA A 153 3.56 -16.44 9.50
N VAL A 154 4.21 -15.33 9.17
CA VAL A 154 3.89 -13.99 9.68
C VAL A 154 2.69 -13.40 8.95
N GLU A 155 2.65 -13.51 7.62
CA GLU A 155 1.71 -12.85 6.71
C GLU A 155 0.43 -13.66 6.48
N LYS A 156 -0.16 -14.24 7.52
CA LYS A 156 -1.43 -14.99 7.46
C LYS A 156 -2.28 -14.71 8.70
N ASP A 157 -3.56 -15.02 8.60
CA ASP A 157 -4.53 -14.86 9.69
C ASP A 157 -4.54 -13.43 10.26
N LEU A 158 -4.54 -12.45 9.36
CA LEU A 158 -4.51 -11.03 9.71
C LEU A 158 -5.91 -10.51 9.97
N VAL A 159 -6.01 -9.53 10.84
CA VAL A 159 -7.19 -8.69 11.03
C VAL A 159 -7.09 -7.50 10.10
N PHE A 160 -8.15 -7.23 9.35
CA PHE A 160 -8.21 -6.06 8.47
C PHE A 160 -8.30 -4.77 9.30
N ALA A 161 -7.34 -3.85 9.09
CA ALA A 161 -7.23 -2.58 9.80
C ALA A 161 -7.76 -1.38 9.00
N GLY A 162 -8.08 -1.56 7.73
CA GLY A 162 -8.56 -0.49 6.87
C GLY A 162 -7.73 -0.32 5.59
N PHE A 163 -8.07 0.70 4.82
CA PHE A 163 -7.31 1.13 3.65
C PHE A 163 -6.57 2.43 3.93
N LEU A 164 -5.32 2.49 3.50
CA LEU A 164 -4.54 3.71 3.42
C LEU A 164 -4.65 4.24 1.99
N VAL A 165 -5.22 5.43 1.84
CA VAL A 165 -5.50 6.03 0.54
C VAL A 165 -4.65 7.28 0.36
N PHE A 166 -3.85 7.28 -0.69
CA PHE A 166 -3.05 8.44 -1.07
C PHE A 166 -3.65 9.12 -2.29
N HIS A 167 -3.77 10.42 -2.21
CA HIS A 167 -4.05 11.26 -3.35
C HIS A 167 -2.73 11.85 -3.86
N CYS A 168 -2.35 11.48 -5.08
CA CYS A 168 -1.12 11.94 -5.73
C CYS A 168 -1.51 12.92 -6.85
N PRO A 169 -1.47 14.23 -6.61
CA PRO A 169 -1.79 15.21 -7.64
C PRO A 169 -0.78 15.13 -8.78
N LEU A 170 -1.24 15.41 -9.99
CA LEU A 170 -0.37 15.55 -11.14
C LEU A 170 0.59 16.72 -10.95
N LYS A 171 1.78 16.63 -11.53
CA LYS A 171 2.69 17.75 -11.63
C LYS A 171 2.04 18.84 -12.49
N PRO A 172 2.22 20.14 -12.15
CA PRO A 172 1.55 21.24 -12.85
C PRO A 172 1.87 21.32 -14.35
N ASP A 173 3.04 20.83 -14.75
CA ASP A 173 3.54 20.86 -16.13
C ASP A 173 3.25 19.56 -16.90
N ALA A 174 2.73 18.51 -16.26
CA ALA A 174 2.62 17.17 -16.88
C ALA A 174 1.75 17.17 -18.14
N VAL A 175 0.54 17.74 -18.07
CA VAL A 175 -0.40 17.75 -19.20
C VAL A 175 0.20 18.55 -20.36
N LYS A 176 0.74 19.76 -20.07
CA LYS A 176 1.33 20.62 -21.10
C LYS A 176 2.50 19.94 -21.80
N THR A 177 3.43 19.36 -21.04
CA THR A 177 4.62 18.70 -21.59
C THR A 177 4.25 17.50 -22.46
N LEU A 178 3.32 16.65 -21.99
CA LEU A 178 2.88 15.49 -22.77
C LEU A 178 2.16 15.89 -24.06
N LYS A 179 1.38 16.98 -24.04
CA LYS A 179 0.76 17.53 -25.24
C LYS A 179 1.79 18.05 -26.24
N GLU A 180 2.77 18.80 -25.80
CA GLU A 180 3.87 19.29 -26.66
C GLU A 180 4.66 18.14 -27.30
N LEU A 181 4.90 17.05 -26.55
CA LEU A 181 5.51 15.83 -27.08
C LEU A 181 4.64 15.15 -28.14
N ALA A 182 3.34 15.03 -27.89
CA ALA A 182 2.39 14.45 -28.85
C ALA A 182 2.28 15.31 -30.14
N ASP A 183 2.20 16.63 -30.01
CA ASP A 183 2.19 17.56 -31.11
C ASP A 183 3.49 17.52 -31.97
N SER A 184 4.60 17.17 -31.32
CA SER A 184 5.90 16.91 -31.97
C SER A 184 6.04 15.48 -32.51
N SER A 185 4.94 14.78 -32.72
CA SER A 185 4.88 13.40 -33.27
C SER A 185 5.53 12.33 -32.39
N HIS A 186 5.72 12.57 -31.09
CA HIS A 186 6.18 11.56 -30.16
C HIS A 186 5.01 10.67 -29.70
N ARG A 187 5.28 9.39 -29.56
CA ARG A 187 4.32 8.44 -28.97
C ARG A 187 4.57 8.33 -27.47
N CYS A 188 3.64 8.84 -26.67
CA CYS A 188 3.72 8.73 -25.21
C CYS A 188 3.19 7.38 -24.74
N VAL A 189 3.93 6.73 -23.84
CA VAL A 189 3.58 5.43 -23.23
C VAL A 189 3.71 5.55 -21.71
N MET A 190 2.72 5.06 -20.99
CA MET A 190 2.77 4.96 -19.54
C MET A 190 3.20 3.55 -19.12
N ILE A 191 4.23 3.46 -18.27
CA ILE A 191 4.69 2.23 -17.63
C ILE A 191 4.61 2.47 -16.13
N THR A 192 3.87 1.63 -15.40
CA THR A 192 3.65 1.81 -13.98
C THR A 192 3.45 0.47 -13.26
N GLY A 193 3.85 0.40 -11.99
CA GLY A 193 3.51 -0.70 -11.09
C GLY A 193 2.22 -0.48 -10.28
N ASP A 194 1.51 0.63 -10.51
CA ASP A 194 0.26 0.94 -9.83
C ASP A 194 -0.90 0.04 -10.32
N ASN A 195 -2.01 0.08 -9.58
CA ASN A 195 -3.23 -0.63 -9.99
C ASN A 195 -3.70 -0.13 -11.37
N PRO A 196 -4.11 -1.01 -12.30
CA PRO A 196 -4.54 -0.64 -13.65
C PRO A 196 -5.67 0.41 -13.68
N LEU A 197 -6.56 0.42 -12.68
CA LEU A 197 -7.62 1.43 -12.57
C LEU A 197 -7.04 2.82 -12.29
N THR A 198 -6.05 2.92 -11.41
CA THR A 198 -5.33 4.16 -11.12
C THR A 198 -4.57 4.63 -12.36
N ALA A 199 -3.87 3.71 -13.04
CA ALA A 199 -3.14 4.02 -14.26
C ALA A 199 -4.05 4.52 -15.37
N ALA A 200 -5.20 3.89 -15.58
CA ALA A 200 -6.19 4.32 -16.58
C ALA A 200 -6.76 5.71 -16.27
N HIS A 201 -6.99 6.03 -14.99
CA HIS A 201 -7.42 7.37 -14.59
C HIS A 201 -6.36 8.42 -14.90
N VAL A 202 -5.12 8.19 -14.46
CA VAL A 202 -4.00 9.12 -14.69
C VAL A 202 -3.74 9.31 -16.19
N ALA A 203 -3.76 8.23 -16.98
CA ALA A 203 -3.56 8.31 -18.42
C ALA A 203 -4.60 9.19 -19.14
N ARG A 204 -5.84 9.22 -18.65
CA ARG A 204 -6.88 10.15 -19.12
C ARG A 204 -6.63 11.58 -18.67
N GLU A 205 -6.27 11.76 -17.40
CA GLU A 205 -5.99 13.09 -16.84
C GLU A 205 -4.82 13.80 -17.53
N VAL A 206 -3.81 13.03 -17.96
CA VAL A 206 -2.64 13.57 -18.70
C VAL A 206 -2.82 13.52 -20.23
N GLU A 207 -4.02 13.22 -20.71
CA GLU A 207 -4.39 13.21 -22.14
C GLU A 207 -3.56 12.23 -23.02
N ILE A 208 -2.90 11.21 -22.41
CA ILE A 208 -2.30 10.11 -23.19
C ILE A 208 -3.40 9.26 -23.84
N VAL A 209 -4.58 9.21 -23.21
CA VAL A 209 -5.74 8.43 -23.68
C VAL A 209 -6.97 9.33 -23.75
N ASP A 210 -7.55 9.42 -24.95
CA ASP A 210 -8.76 10.20 -25.28
C ASP A 210 -10.03 9.33 -25.44
N ARG A 211 -9.91 8.01 -25.24
CA ARG A 211 -10.96 7.00 -25.50
C ARG A 211 -11.25 6.16 -24.25
N GLN A 212 -12.24 5.28 -24.39
CA GLN A 212 -12.48 4.26 -23.38
C GLN A 212 -11.31 3.28 -23.32
N VAL A 213 -10.84 3.02 -22.10
CA VAL A 213 -9.74 2.10 -21.82
C VAL A 213 -10.31 0.73 -21.51
N LEU A 214 -9.79 -0.30 -22.20
CA LEU A 214 -10.01 -1.69 -21.84
C LEU A 214 -8.85 -2.14 -20.93
N ILE A 215 -9.20 -2.65 -19.77
CA ILE A 215 -8.23 -3.25 -18.84
C ILE A 215 -8.24 -4.75 -19.10
N LEU A 216 -7.09 -5.28 -19.52
CA LEU A 216 -6.88 -6.72 -19.65
C LEU A 216 -6.32 -7.26 -18.36
N ASP A 217 -6.97 -8.23 -17.76
CA ASP A 217 -6.53 -8.88 -16.53
C ASP A 217 -6.55 -10.39 -16.71
N LEU A 218 -5.71 -11.09 -15.94
CA LEU A 218 -5.69 -12.55 -15.92
C LEU A 218 -6.91 -13.04 -15.14
N LYS A 219 -7.69 -13.94 -15.73
CA LYS A 219 -8.78 -14.60 -15.01
C LYS A 219 -8.19 -15.54 -13.97
N GLU A 220 -8.56 -15.37 -12.71
CA GLU A 220 -8.19 -16.31 -11.65
C GLU A 220 -8.58 -17.73 -12.04
N GLY A 221 -7.61 -18.66 -12.03
CA GLY A 221 -7.81 -20.06 -12.36
C GLY A 221 -7.60 -20.49 -13.81
N ALA A 222 -7.31 -19.57 -14.74
CA ALA A 222 -6.91 -19.92 -16.11
C ALA A 222 -5.43 -20.30 -16.15
N LYS A 223 -5.09 -21.55 -15.86
CA LYS A 223 -3.81 -22.14 -16.26
C LYS A 223 -3.90 -22.49 -17.74
N SER A 224 -3.11 -21.87 -18.59
CA SER A 224 -2.96 -22.37 -19.97
C SER A 224 -2.07 -23.61 -19.97
N GLU A 225 -2.44 -24.62 -20.68
CA GLU A 225 -1.63 -25.84 -20.89
C GLU A 225 -0.32 -25.54 -21.65
N SER A 226 -0.14 -24.33 -22.18
CA SER A 226 1.01 -23.91 -22.97
C SER A 226 1.85 -22.80 -22.35
N GLY A 227 1.66 -22.45 -21.08
CA GLY A 227 2.43 -21.38 -20.40
C GLY A 227 2.12 -19.95 -20.89
N ALA A 228 1.23 -19.76 -21.84
CA ALA A 228 0.74 -18.46 -22.28
C ALA A 228 -0.53 -18.07 -21.51
N SER A 229 -0.52 -16.93 -20.86
CA SER A 229 -1.69 -16.40 -20.14
C SER A 229 -2.78 -15.99 -21.13
N LEU A 230 -3.98 -16.55 -20.96
CA LEU A 230 -5.14 -16.16 -21.75
C LEU A 230 -5.74 -14.87 -21.21
N LEU A 231 -5.68 -13.81 -21.99
CA LEU A 231 -6.32 -12.53 -21.70
C LEU A 231 -7.80 -12.60 -22.12
N LEU A 232 -8.72 -12.43 -21.21
CA LEU A 232 -10.13 -12.28 -21.53
C LEU A 232 -10.59 -10.84 -21.35
N PRO A 233 -11.30 -10.25 -22.32
CA PRO A 233 -11.83 -8.91 -22.20
C PRO A 233 -13.03 -8.91 -21.23
N LEU A 234 -13.02 -7.99 -20.27
CA LEU A 234 -14.26 -7.59 -19.58
C LEU A 234 -15.14 -6.88 -20.60
N SER A 235 -16.23 -7.53 -20.92
CA SER A 235 -17.20 -7.26 -21.97
C SER A 235 -17.50 -5.80 -22.25
N LEU A 236 -17.21 -5.34 -23.47
CA LEU A 236 -18.11 -4.68 -24.42
C LEU A 236 -17.30 -4.36 -25.67
N GLY A 237 -17.73 -4.86 -26.81
CA GLY A 237 -16.97 -4.83 -28.03
C GLY A 237 -16.61 -3.44 -28.52
N PHE A 238 -15.32 -3.28 -28.80
CA PHE A 238 -14.83 -2.28 -29.76
C PHE A 238 -13.42 -2.66 -30.25
N ARG A 239 -13.12 -2.25 -31.49
CA ARG A 239 -11.91 -2.59 -32.24
C ARG A 239 -10.63 -2.06 -31.57
N LEU A 240 -9.63 -2.92 -31.54
CA LEU A 240 -8.27 -2.65 -31.09
C LEU A 240 -7.58 -1.59 -31.96
N GLY A 241 -7.38 -0.40 -31.41
CA GLY A 241 -6.32 0.51 -31.81
C GLY A 241 -5.35 0.60 -30.62
N GLY A 242 -4.10 0.16 -30.85
CA GLY A 242 -3.16 -0.21 -29.83
C GLY A 242 -2.87 0.85 -28.77
N VAL A 243 -3.19 0.52 -27.54
CA VAL A 243 -2.56 1.04 -26.34
C VAL A 243 -2.29 -0.17 -25.44
N SER A 244 -1.02 -0.45 -25.17
CA SER A 244 -0.61 -1.43 -24.17
C SER A 244 -0.41 -0.69 -22.86
N VAL A 245 -1.20 -1.02 -21.84
CA VAL A 245 -0.90 -0.72 -20.44
C VAL A 245 -0.24 -2.00 -19.89
N CYS A 246 1.07 -1.94 -19.62
CA CYS A 246 1.83 -3.00 -18.96
C CYS A 246 1.93 -2.73 -17.46
#